data_91a3b347fcdb91a8b729548aaec877d5
#
_entry.id   91a3b347fcdb91a8b729548aaec877d5
#
_cell.length_a   1.000
_cell.length_b   1.000
_cell.length_c   1.000
_cell.angle_alpha   90.00
_cell.angle_beta   90.00
_cell.angle_gamma   90.00
#
_symmetry.space_group_name_H-M   'P 1'
#
loop_
_entity.id
_entity.type
_entity.pdbx_description
1 polymer ?
#
loop_
_entity_poly.entity_id
_entity_poly.type
_entity_poly.pdbx_seq_one_letter_code
_entity_poly.pdbx_strand_id
1 'polypeptide(L)'
;LVLWGRGTFCGWLCPYGALQEFSHNLGRLLRLPRIRVSEKLNDKLVYIKYIILAALILAVIFAPKLAESLVEVEPFKTSITLIFDRQIPYVIYALFWLFLGIFLFKGFCRYICPLGAFLSILGKLRIIDWLPRRNECGNPCNNCHKSCNYQAIDKKDGHIKYSDCFQ
;
A
#
# COMPACT_ATOMS: atom_id res chain seq x y z
N LEU A 1 -10.64 6.79 -10.98
CA LEU A 1 -10.09 6.59 -9.63
C LEU A 1 -11.18 6.67 -8.57
N VAL A 2 -12.02 7.70 -8.59
CA VAL A 2 -13.13 7.88 -7.61
C VAL A 2 -14.19 6.78 -7.75
N LEU A 3 -14.48 6.32 -8.96
CA LEU A 3 -15.48 5.28 -9.22
C LEU A 3 -15.05 3.89 -8.75
N TRP A 4 -13.78 3.55 -8.92
CA TRP A 4 -13.24 2.19 -8.73
C TRP A 4 -12.32 2.06 -7.51
N GLY A 5 -12.03 3.18 -6.84
CA GLY A 5 -11.21 3.22 -5.65
C GLY A 5 -9.70 3.13 -5.90
N ARG A 6 -8.97 2.93 -4.82
CA ARG A 6 -7.50 2.92 -4.74
C ARG A 6 -6.85 1.82 -5.58
N GLY A 7 -7.52 0.69 -5.75
CA GLY A 7 -6.95 -0.52 -6.34
C GLY A 7 -6.46 -0.35 -7.77
N THR A 8 -7.20 0.38 -8.59
CA THR A 8 -6.85 0.59 -10.00
C THR A 8 -5.51 1.31 -10.18
N PHE A 9 -5.22 2.32 -9.37
CA PHE A 9 -3.94 3.02 -9.48
C PHE A 9 -2.79 2.21 -8.86
N CYS A 10 -2.93 1.80 -7.60
CA CYS A 10 -1.84 1.13 -6.88
C CYS A 10 -1.60 -0.31 -7.34
N GLY A 11 -2.61 -0.95 -7.95
CA GLY A 11 -2.50 -2.30 -8.46
C GLY A 11 -2.04 -2.39 -9.92
N TRP A 12 -2.44 -1.44 -10.77
CA TRP A 12 -2.27 -1.54 -12.22
C TRP A 12 -1.44 -0.43 -12.85
N LEU A 13 -1.61 0.82 -12.39
CA LEU A 13 -0.90 1.96 -12.97
C LEU A 13 0.44 2.25 -12.31
N CYS A 14 0.58 1.98 -11.01
CA CYS A 14 1.82 2.30 -10.29
C CYS A 14 2.90 1.26 -10.59
N PRO A 15 3.94 1.59 -11.37
CA PRO A 15 4.96 0.62 -11.73
C PRO A 15 5.80 0.18 -10.52
N TYR A 16 5.97 1.03 -9.51
CA TYR A 16 6.62 0.62 -8.26
C TYR A 16 5.76 -0.38 -7.46
N GLY A 17 4.44 -0.22 -7.50
CA GLY A 17 3.51 -1.20 -6.94
C GLY A 17 3.59 -2.55 -7.65
N ALA A 18 3.71 -2.55 -8.98
CA ALA A 18 3.93 -3.76 -9.78
C ALA A 18 5.29 -4.42 -9.46
N LEU A 19 6.34 -3.62 -9.28
CA LEU A 19 7.67 -4.11 -8.93
C LEU A 19 7.70 -4.79 -7.55
N GLN A 20 7.00 -4.23 -6.55
CA GLN A 20 6.83 -4.84 -5.24
C GLN A 20 6.03 -6.15 -5.31
N GLU A 21 5.02 -6.21 -6.16
CA GLU A 21 4.24 -7.42 -6.37
C GLU A 21 5.08 -8.50 -7.05
N PHE A 22 5.88 -8.13 -8.04
CA PHE A 22 6.84 -9.02 -8.67
C PHE A 22 7.84 -9.58 -7.66
N SER A 23 8.44 -8.73 -6.82
CA SER A 23 9.36 -9.14 -5.74
C SER A 23 8.69 -10.12 -4.77
N HIS A 24 7.43 -9.87 -4.39
CA HIS A 24 6.68 -10.78 -3.53
C HIS A 24 6.40 -12.14 -4.20
N ASN A 25 6.03 -12.13 -5.49
CA ASN A 25 5.81 -13.35 -6.26
C ASN A 25 7.09 -14.16 -6.44
N LEU A 26 8.23 -13.48 -6.62
CA LEU A 26 9.55 -14.12 -6.64
C LEU A 26 9.86 -14.78 -5.29
N GLY A 27 9.60 -14.11 -4.17
CA GLY A 27 9.74 -14.67 -2.83
C GLY A 27 8.85 -15.92 -2.62
N ARG A 28 7.64 -15.90 -3.19
CA ARG A 28 6.74 -17.05 -3.17
C ARG A 28 7.27 -18.23 -3.98
N LEU A 29 7.87 -17.98 -5.14
CA LEU A 29 8.52 -18.99 -5.96
C LEU A 29 9.70 -19.63 -5.23
N LEU A 30 10.47 -18.84 -4.50
CA LEU A 30 11.59 -19.29 -3.67
C LEU A 30 11.15 -19.92 -2.33
N ARG A 31 9.84 -20.06 -2.08
CA ARG A 31 9.25 -20.63 -0.84
C ARG A 31 9.68 -19.90 0.44
N LEU A 32 9.98 -18.60 0.35
CA LEU A 32 10.37 -17.81 1.52
C LEU A 32 9.18 -17.59 2.48
N PRO A 33 9.44 -17.50 3.80
CA PRO A 33 8.40 -17.29 4.78
C PRO A 33 7.73 -15.92 4.59
N ARG A 34 6.40 -15.88 4.62
CA ARG A 34 5.63 -14.64 4.55
C ARG A 34 5.42 -14.08 5.93
N ILE A 35 5.71 -12.81 6.11
CA ILE A 35 5.42 -12.11 7.35
C ILE A 35 3.99 -11.55 7.26
N ARG A 36 3.08 -12.14 8.03
CA ARG A 36 1.75 -11.55 8.29
C ARG A 36 1.84 -10.69 9.53
N VAL A 37 1.61 -9.41 9.35
CA VAL A 37 1.57 -8.46 10.47
C VAL A 37 0.32 -8.75 11.30
N SER A 38 0.45 -8.73 12.63
CA SER A 38 -0.72 -8.88 13.52
C SER A 38 -1.75 -7.78 13.25
N GLU A 39 -3.05 -8.11 13.29
CA GLU A 39 -4.14 -7.16 12.97
C GLU A 39 -4.02 -5.85 13.77
N LYS A 40 -3.76 -5.94 15.08
CA LYS A 40 -3.58 -4.77 15.96
C LYS A 40 -2.40 -3.89 15.54
N LEU A 41 -1.29 -4.51 15.13
CA LEU A 41 -0.09 -3.79 14.69
C LEU A 41 -0.31 -3.19 13.29
N ASN A 42 -0.97 -3.93 12.42
CA ASN A 42 -1.33 -3.48 11.08
C ASN A 42 -2.19 -2.22 11.12
N ASP A 43 -3.24 -2.19 11.96
CA ASP A 43 -4.12 -1.03 12.08
C ASP A 43 -3.35 0.22 12.56
N LYS A 44 -2.39 0.06 13.48
CA LYS A 44 -1.53 1.17 13.91
C LYS A 44 -0.58 1.63 12.81
N LEU A 45 0.06 0.70 12.10
CA LEU A 45 1.02 1.03 11.04
C LEU A 45 0.35 1.74 9.85
N VAL A 46 -0.90 1.39 9.55
CA VAL A 46 -1.67 2.05 8.48
C VAL A 46 -1.89 3.54 8.76
N TYR A 47 -1.94 3.97 10.03
CA TYR A 47 -2.06 5.40 10.36
C TYR A 47 -0.81 6.21 10.00
N ILE A 48 0.38 5.59 9.93
CA ILE A 48 1.64 6.28 9.62
C ILE A 48 1.55 6.99 8.27
N LYS A 49 0.96 6.35 7.25
CA LYS A 49 0.78 6.97 5.91
C LYS A 49 -0.02 8.27 5.95
N TYR A 50 -1.03 8.37 6.86
CA TYR A 50 -1.85 9.58 7.00
C TYR A 50 -1.09 10.69 7.71
N ILE A 51 -0.25 10.34 8.69
CA ILE A 51 0.63 11.30 9.37
C ILE A 51 1.63 11.88 8.38
N ILE A 52 2.24 11.03 7.54
CA ILE A 52 3.17 11.46 6.49
C ILE A 52 2.47 12.37 5.48
N LEU A 53 1.25 12.01 5.05
CA LEU A 53 0.46 12.85 4.14
C LEU A 53 0.14 14.22 4.77
N ALA A 54 -0.29 14.26 6.03
CA ALA A 54 -0.57 15.50 6.74
C ALA A 54 0.69 16.37 6.89
N ALA A 55 1.83 15.76 7.23
CA ALA A 55 3.11 16.44 7.32
C ALA A 55 3.54 17.02 5.98
N LEU A 56 3.35 16.30 4.87
CA LEU A 56 3.63 16.80 3.52
C LEU A 56 2.73 17.99 3.15
N ILE A 57 1.44 17.92 3.43
CA ILE A 57 0.51 19.02 3.16
C ILE A 57 0.91 20.27 3.96
N LEU A 58 1.24 20.10 5.24
CA LEU A 58 1.73 21.21 6.07
C LEU A 58 3.06 21.78 5.55
N ALA A 59 3.99 20.91 5.13
CA ALA A 59 5.26 21.36 4.56
C ALA A 59 5.07 22.15 3.27
N VAL A 60 4.13 21.76 2.40
CA VAL A 60 3.82 22.51 1.17
C VAL A 60 3.30 23.91 1.50
N ILE A 61 2.48 24.06 2.56
CA ILE A 61 1.89 25.35 2.93
C ILE A 61 2.91 26.27 3.60
N PHE A 62 3.73 25.76 4.54
CA PHE A 62 4.58 26.58 5.38
C PHE A 62 6.05 26.66 4.91
N ALA A 63 6.55 25.63 4.21
CA ALA A 63 7.94 25.49 3.83
C ALA A 63 8.11 24.73 2.49
N PRO A 64 7.85 25.37 1.33
CA PRO A 64 7.86 24.70 0.04
C PRO A 64 9.20 24.04 -0.30
N LYS A 65 10.33 24.62 0.13
CA LYS A 65 11.66 24.01 -0.07
C LYS A 65 11.85 22.69 0.69
N LEU A 66 11.28 22.59 1.88
CA LEU A 66 11.26 21.31 2.65
C LEU A 66 10.33 20.29 1.99
N ALA A 67 9.23 20.74 1.41
CA ALA A 67 8.30 19.86 0.70
C ALA A 67 8.97 19.17 -0.49
N GLU A 68 9.81 19.89 -1.26
CA GLU A 68 10.58 19.30 -2.37
C GLU A 68 11.49 18.16 -1.87
N SER A 69 12.19 18.36 -0.75
CA SER A 69 13.05 17.33 -0.16
C SER A 69 12.26 16.14 0.39
N LEU A 70 11.07 16.38 0.95
CA LEU A 70 10.22 15.31 1.48
C LEU A 70 9.54 14.48 0.39
N VAL A 71 9.18 15.09 -0.74
CA VAL A 71 8.67 14.36 -1.92
C VAL A 71 9.72 13.43 -2.50
N GLU A 72 10.99 13.71 -2.28
CA GLU A 72 12.08 12.83 -2.71
C GLU A 72 12.15 11.49 -1.95
N VAL A 73 11.47 11.35 -0.83
CA VAL A 73 11.30 10.07 -0.11
C VAL A 73 10.48 9.04 -0.91
N GLU A 74 9.80 9.45 -1.98
CA GLU A 74 9.08 8.51 -2.82
C GLU A 74 10.03 7.71 -3.74
N PRO A 75 10.16 6.39 -3.54
CA PRO A 75 11.02 5.54 -4.38
C PRO A 75 10.50 5.40 -5.82
N PHE A 76 9.28 5.88 -6.11
CA PHE A 76 8.72 5.96 -7.45
C PHE A 76 9.60 6.79 -8.39
N LYS A 77 9.99 7.99 -7.97
CA LYS A 77 10.87 8.87 -8.75
C LYS A 77 12.22 8.21 -9.04
N THR A 78 12.78 7.52 -8.06
CA THR A 78 14.07 6.83 -8.18
C THR A 78 14.01 5.63 -9.12
N SER A 79 12.98 4.79 -9.00
CA SER A 79 12.91 3.52 -9.72
C SER A 79 12.41 3.68 -11.17
N ILE A 80 11.56 4.65 -11.45
CA ILE A 80 10.87 4.77 -12.73
C ILE A 80 11.35 5.96 -13.54
N THR A 81 11.39 7.13 -12.93
CA THR A 81 11.75 8.36 -13.68
C THR A 81 13.24 8.41 -13.98
N LEU A 82 14.08 7.94 -13.05
CA LEU A 82 15.54 8.02 -13.15
C LEU A 82 16.21 6.66 -13.39
N ILE A 83 15.44 5.57 -13.50
CA ILE A 83 15.93 4.19 -13.78
C ILE A 83 17.15 3.84 -12.89
N PHE A 84 17.08 4.17 -11.60
CA PHE A 84 18.14 4.02 -10.59
C PHE A 84 19.41 4.87 -10.86
N ASP A 85 19.39 5.79 -11.85
CA ASP A 85 20.49 6.74 -12.07
C ASP A 85 20.31 7.96 -11.14
N ARG A 86 20.69 7.75 -9.87
CA ARG A 86 20.55 8.73 -8.80
C ARG A 86 21.61 8.50 -7.73
N GLN A 87 21.70 9.48 -6.80
CA GLN A 87 22.61 9.36 -5.64
C GLN A 87 22.35 8.06 -4.87
N ILE A 88 23.42 7.39 -4.50
CA ILE A 88 23.44 6.06 -3.85
C ILE A 88 22.42 5.90 -2.71
N PRO A 89 22.22 6.85 -1.77
CA PRO A 89 21.30 6.65 -0.65
C PRO A 89 19.85 6.43 -1.09
N TYR A 90 19.38 7.08 -2.15
CA TYR A 90 18.01 6.89 -2.65
C TYR A 90 17.81 5.55 -3.34
N VAL A 91 18.85 5.05 -4.01
CA VAL A 91 18.84 3.73 -4.64
C VAL A 91 18.82 2.65 -3.56
N ILE A 92 19.64 2.77 -2.52
CA ILE A 92 19.66 1.85 -1.38
C ILE A 92 18.28 1.83 -0.70
N TYR A 93 17.67 2.98 -0.48
CA TYR A 93 16.34 3.10 0.10
C TYR A 93 15.27 2.39 -0.75
N ALA A 94 15.27 2.60 -2.06
CA ALA A 94 14.33 1.95 -2.98
C ALA A 94 14.52 0.42 -2.98
N LEU A 95 15.77 -0.05 -3.04
CA LEU A 95 16.11 -1.47 -3.00
C LEU A 95 15.75 -2.11 -1.65
N PHE A 96 15.96 -1.41 -0.54
CA PHE A 96 15.56 -1.87 0.78
C PHE A 96 14.04 -2.15 0.85
N TRP A 97 13.21 -1.26 0.30
CA TRP A 97 11.76 -1.47 0.26
C TRP A 97 11.34 -2.56 -0.72
N LEU A 98 12.07 -2.76 -1.81
CA LEU A 98 11.86 -3.91 -2.71
C LEU A 98 12.20 -5.22 -2.03
N PHE A 99 13.31 -5.26 -1.29
CA PHE A 99 13.71 -6.43 -0.52
C PHE A 99 12.68 -6.76 0.58
N LEU A 100 12.22 -5.76 1.32
CA LEU A 100 11.11 -5.92 2.26
C LEU A 100 9.83 -6.42 1.58
N GLY A 101 9.60 -6.03 0.33
CA GLY A 101 8.47 -6.48 -0.49
C GLY A 101 8.43 -7.99 -0.71
N ILE A 102 9.57 -8.68 -0.64
CA ILE A 102 9.65 -10.14 -0.71
C ILE A 102 8.86 -10.79 0.43
N PHE A 103 9.02 -10.26 1.65
CA PHE A 103 8.41 -10.78 2.87
C PHE A 103 7.05 -10.15 3.17
N LEU A 104 6.92 -8.85 2.90
CA LEU A 104 5.75 -8.05 3.25
C LEU A 104 5.05 -7.53 1.99
N PHE A 105 3.86 -8.05 1.71
CA PHE A 105 3.13 -7.71 0.49
C PHE A 105 2.81 -6.21 0.40
N LYS A 106 3.41 -5.52 -0.61
CA LYS A 106 3.26 -4.08 -0.86
C LYS A 106 3.47 -3.21 0.38
N GLY A 107 4.48 -3.52 1.21
CA GLY A 107 4.71 -2.86 2.50
C GLY A 107 4.86 -1.35 2.40
N PHE A 108 5.64 -0.83 1.44
CA PHE A 108 5.79 0.60 1.23
C PHE A 108 4.46 1.28 0.88
N CYS A 109 3.76 0.75 -0.13
CA CYS A 109 2.48 1.31 -0.59
C CYS A 109 1.38 1.27 0.50
N ARG A 110 1.50 0.31 1.43
CA ARG A 110 0.52 0.10 2.49
C ARG A 110 0.70 1.04 3.67
N TYR A 111 1.95 1.27 4.11
CA TYR A 111 2.24 1.92 5.39
C TYR A 111 2.87 3.30 5.26
N ILE A 112 3.60 3.59 4.18
CA ILE A 112 4.41 4.81 4.07
C ILE A 112 3.96 5.72 2.94
N CYS A 113 3.54 5.18 1.79
CA CYS A 113 3.25 5.97 0.61
C CYS A 113 2.16 7.04 0.86
N PRO A 114 2.47 8.34 0.76
CA PRO A 114 1.51 9.42 0.95
C PRO A 114 0.45 9.45 -0.16
N LEU A 115 0.82 9.14 -1.40
CA LEU A 115 -0.12 8.98 -2.50
C LEU A 115 -1.12 7.85 -2.21
N GLY A 116 -0.64 6.73 -1.63
CA GLY A 116 -1.48 5.64 -1.18
C GLY A 116 -2.45 6.06 -0.07
N ALA A 117 -2.07 6.99 0.82
CA ALA A 117 -2.95 7.56 1.83
C ALA A 117 -4.03 8.45 1.20
N PHE A 118 -3.65 9.32 0.30
CA PHE A 118 -4.57 10.20 -0.44
C PHE A 118 -5.63 9.39 -1.21
N LEU A 119 -5.20 8.39 -1.97
CA LEU A 119 -6.11 7.50 -2.70
C LEU A 119 -6.99 6.66 -1.77
N SER A 120 -6.52 6.35 -0.57
CA SER A 120 -7.30 5.65 0.45
C SER A 120 -8.45 6.52 0.98
N ILE A 121 -8.24 7.82 1.12
CA ILE A 121 -9.28 8.78 1.50
C ILE A 121 -10.31 8.90 0.35
N LEU A 122 -9.85 9.06 -0.88
CA LEU A 122 -10.73 9.08 -2.06
C LEU A 122 -11.51 7.78 -2.22
N GLY A 123 -10.90 6.64 -1.89
CA GLY A 123 -11.57 5.34 -1.94
C GLY A 123 -12.74 5.18 -0.97
N LYS A 124 -12.83 6.01 0.08
CA LYS A 124 -14.01 6.07 0.96
C LYS A 124 -15.21 6.74 0.30
N LEU A 125 -14.97 7.60 -0.70
CA LEU A 125 -16.01 8.30 -1.47
C LEU A 125 -16.49 7.50 -2.68
N ARG A 126 -16.07 6.25 -2.82
CA ARG A 126 -16.45 5.43 -3.97
C ARG A 126 -17.94 5.17 -4.00
N ILE A 127 -18.50 5.09 -5.19
CA ILE A 127 -19.93 4.92 -5.45
C ILE A 127 -20.26 3.46 -5.74
N ILE A 128 -19.30 2.67 -6.26
CA ILE A 128 -19.54 1.29 -6.72
C ILE A 128 -18.90 0.28 -5.76
N ASP A 129 -19.74 -0.58 -5.18
CA ASP A 129 -19.30 -1.74 -4.39
C ASP A 129 -19.07 -2.94 -5.33
N TRP A 130 -17.80 -3.17 -5.67
CA TRP A 130 -17.40 -4.21 -6.60
C TRP A 130 -17.55 -5.64 -6.04
N LEU A 131 -17.42 -5.81 -4.73
CA LEU A 131 -17.45 -7.11 -4.06
C LEU A 131 -18.77 -7.29 -3.30
N PRO A 132 -19.77 -7.97 -3.90
CA PRO A 132 -21.00 -8.30 -3.19
C PRO A 132 -20.70 -9.31 -2.08
N ARG A 133 -21.24 -9.06 -0.91
CA ARG A 133 -21.09 -9.93 0.27
C ARG A 133 -22.29 -10.87 0.38
N ARG A 134 -22.01 -12.13 0.75
CA ARG A 134 -23.05 -13.10 1.13
C ARG A 134 -23.24 -13.09 2.64
N ASN A 135 -24.39 -13.48 3.12
CA ASN A 135 -24.74 -13.57 4.56
C ASN A 135 -23.83 -14.54 5.33
N GLU A 136 -23.19 -15.48 4.63
CA GLU A 136 -22.27 -16.49 5.18
C GLU A 136 -20.83 -15.98 5.37
N CYS A 137 -20.52 -14.75 4.92
CA CYS A 137 -19.19 -14.17 5.07
C CYS A 137 -18.91 -13.82 6.53
N GLY A 138 -17.80 -14.35 7.06
CA GLY A 138 -17.39 -14.15 8.44
C GLY A 138 -17.72 -15.34 9.36
N ASN A 139 -18.85 -16.01 9.16
CA ASN A 139 -19.21 -17.19 9.94
C ASN A 139 -20.23 -18.05 9.17
N PRO A 140 -19.93 -19.30 8.72
CA PRO A 140 -18.69 -20.05 8.99
C PRO A 140 -17.55 -19.82 7.99
N CYS A 141 -17.77 -19.09 6.86
CA CYS A 141 -16.82 -18.99 5.76
C CYS A 141 -15.78 -17.89 5.98
N ASN A 142 -14.50 -18.26 6.13
CA ASN A 142 -13.35 -17.35 6.30
C ASN A 142 -12.31 -17.45 5.17
N ASN A 143 -12.66 -18.02 4.02
CA ASN A 143 -11.71 -18.26 2.93
C ASN A 143 -11.14 -16.97 2.36
N CYS A 144 -11.97 -15.95 2.15
CA CYS A 144 -11.54 -14.66 1.64
C CYS A 144 -10.56 -13.96 2.59
N HIS A 145 -10.78 -14.02 3.91
CA HIS A 145 -9.87 -13.49 4.92
C HIS A 145 -8.49 -14.18 4.86
N LYS A 146 -8.48 -15.51 4.74
CA LYS A 146 -7.23 -16.30 4.66
C LYS A 146 -6.46 -16.05 3.36
N SER A 147 -7.17 -15.84 2.26
CA SER A 147 -6.56 -15.60 0.94
C SER A 147 -6.16 -14.14 0.73
N CYS A 148 -6.66 -13.21 1.53
CA CYS A 148 -6.38 -11.79 1.37
C CYS A 148 -4.96 -11.45 1.81
N ASN A 149 -4.09 -11.12 0.84
CA ASN A 149 -2.71 -10.69 1.10
C ASN A 149 -2.64 -9.31 1.79
N TYR A 150 -3.68 -8.49 1.62
CA TYR A 150 -3.76 -7.13 2.18
C TYR A 150 -4.30 -7.08 3.62
N GLN A 151 -4.82 -8.20 4.15
CA GLN A 151 -5.48 -8.24 5.44
C GLN A 151 -6.58 -7.16 5.60
N ALA A 152 -7.28 -6.87 4.48
CA ALA A 152 -8.31 -5.84 4.43
C ALA A 152 -9.71 -6.40 4.79
N ILE A 153 -9.82 -7.70 5.07
CA ILE A 153 -11.09 -8.36 5.40
C ILE A 153 -11.08 -8.72 6.88
N ASP A 154 -12.07 -8.22 7.62
CA ASP A 154 -12.24 -8.58 9.03
C ASP A 154 -12.63 -10.07 9.17
N LYS A 155 -12.07 -10.72 10.21
CA LYS A 155 -12.30 -12.13 10.47
C LYS A 155 -13.71 -12.40 11.05
N LYS A 156 -14.23 -11.46 11.86
CA LYS A 156 -15.49 -11.66 12.58
C LYS A 156 -16.71 -11.48 11.68
N ASP A 157 -16.77 -10.37 10.98
CA ASP A 157 -17.94 -9.94 10.22
C ASP A 157 -17.74 -10.06 8.71
N GLY A 158 -16.54 -10.51 8.27
CA GLY A 158 -16.15 -10.52 6.86
C GLY A 158 -16.17 -9.11 6.23
N HIS A 159 -16.20 -8.03 7.03
CA HIS A 159 -16.25 -6.66 6.52
C HIS A 159 -14.97 -6.32 5.76
N ILE A 160 -15.13 -5.69 4.60
CA ILE A 160 -13.99 -5.27 3.77
C ILE A 160 -13.63 -3.83 4.11
N LYS A 161 -12.41 -3.62 4.64
CA LYS A 161 -11.83 -2.29 4.85
C LYS A 161 -11.34 -1.76 3.51
N TYR A 162 -12.20 -1.08 2.78
CA TYR A 162 -11.87 -0.59 1.43
C TYR A 162 -10.76 0.45 1.40
N SER A 163 -10.52 1.14 2.51
CA SER A 163 -9.35 2.01 2.69
C SER A 163 -8.03 1.27 2.53
N ASP A 164 -8.01 -0.03 2.76
CA ASP A 164 -6.82 -0.86 2.73
C ASP A 164 -6.85 -1.91 1.62
N CYS A 165 -7.97 -2.04 0.92
CA CYS A 165 -8.13 -2.91 -0.23
C CYS A 165 -7.48 -2.28 -1.47
N PHE A 166 -6.70 -3.09 -2.23
CA PHE A 166 -6.01 -2.68 -3.46
C PHE A 166 -6.64 -3.34 -4.70
N GLN A 167 -7.76 -3.97 -4.55
CA GLN A 167 -8.55 -4.55 -5.65
C GLN A 167 -9.88 -3.86 -5.78
#